data_95da49c061bf16f473087c89606cd4b9
#
_entry.id   95da49c061bf16f473087c89606cd4b9
#
_cell.length_a   1.000
_cell.length_b   1.000
_cell.length_c   1.000
_cell.angle_alpha   90.00
_cell.angle_beta   90.00
_cell.angle_gamma   90.00
#
_symmetry.space_group_name_H-M   'P 1'
#
loop_
_entity.id
_entity.type
_entity.pdbx_description
1 polymer ?
#
loop_
_entity_poly.entity_id
_entity_poly.type
_entity_poly.pdbx_seq_one_letter_code
_entity_poly.pdbx_strand_id
1 'polypeptide(L)'
;MRRIIIIVLCAFCTYHTSSSQKNSSFDEKKLRVQWELITNKPKTLSAFTFTNTSKKNFPATGWNLYFNSSRGIDTAMTTGGISLTHYNGDIYKLSPTAEFKELKPKESHRVTYFSRGVLINYTAAPSGMYIVWDDDLEKGYSISEYIVSPIKDSSIERITSEKIYQQNNGIQDIPATQLPKIFPTPVSYKETKGEFILNANVHIITDSLFYREAHYASNEIASVIGKKIPVIFTNDNRTHIILKKEEMAEEAYRLNVSPEKIEISASSSSGIFYGIQSLKSLMPPSSWERVQSSINIPAVEVIDAPKFGFRSFLLDVARNFQTKKEIQKVLDVMAMYKLNVLHFHLIDDEGWRIEIA
;
A
#
# COMPACT_ATOMS: atom_id res chain seq x y z
N MET A 1 -34.62 5.31 -73.73
CA MET A 1 -33.64 5.31 -72.55
C MET A 1 -34.30 6.08 -71.39
N ARG A 2 -34.91 5.38 -70.45
CA ARG A 2 -35.52 5.98 -69.24
C ARG A 2 -34.43 6.00 -68.10
N ARG A 3 -34.11 7.19 -67.64
CA ARG A 3 -33.21 7.37 -66.45
C ARG A 3 -34.04 7.24 -65.17
N ILE A 4 -33.74 6.25 -64.39
CA ILE A 4 -34.32 6.09 -63.03
C ILE A 4 -33.40 6.91 -62.07
N ILE A 5 -34.01 7.88 -61.41
CA ILE A 5 -33.36 8.63 -60.33
C ILE A 5 -33.72 7.93 -59.01
N ILE A 6 -32.71 7.36 -58.34
CA ILE A 6 -32.86 6.79 -57.02
C ILE A 6 -32.59 7.93 -56.02
N ILE A 7 -33.60 8.36 -55.29
CA ILE A 7 -33.45 9.30 -54.17
C ILE A 7 -33.19 8.45 -52.93
N VAL A 8 -31.93 8.53 -52.42
CA VAL A 8 -31.57 7.94 -51.11
C VAL A 8 -31.97 8.93 -50.02
N LEU A 9 -33.03 8.60 -49.29
CA LEU A 9 -33.41 9.33 -48.09
C LEU A 9 -32.47 8.90 -46.93
N CYS A 10 -31.49 9.73 -46.58
CA CYS A 10 -30.72 9.59 -45.35
C CYS A 10 -31.61 10.07 -44.18
N ALA A 11 -32.18 9.10 -43.44
CA ALA A 11 -32.77 9.40 -42.14
C ALA A 11 -31.68 9.67 -41.12
N PHE A 12 -31.47 10.94 -40.81
CA PHE A 12 -30.69 11.33 -39.64
C PHE A 12 -31.46 10.97 -38.37
N CYS A 13 -31.14 9.82 -37.74
CA CYS A 13 -31.53 9.57 -36.37
C CYS A 13 -30.70 10.51 -35.48
N THR A 14 -31.25 11.64 -35.10
CA THR A 14 -30.74 12.44 -34.00
C THR A 14 -31.05 11.69 -32.72
N TYR A 15 -30.02 11.03 -32.17
CA TYR A 15 -30.05 10.60 -30.77
C TYR A 15 -30.12 11.84 -29.89
N HIS A 16 -31.34 12.19 -29.46
CA HIS A 16 -31.50 13.07 -28.32
C HIS A 16 -31.08 12.30 -27.06
N THR A 17 -29.87 12.47 -26.64
CA THR A 17 -29.51 12.22 -25.23
C THR A 17 -30.26 13.28 -24.41
N SER A 18 -31.46 12.92 -23.94
CA SER A 18 -32.09 13.70 -22.87
C SER A 18 -31.25 13.56 -21.62
N SER A 19 -30.35 14.49 -21.39
CA SER A 19 -29.76 14.65 -20.06
C SER A 19 -30.94 15.04 -19.15
N SER A 20 -31.40 14.09 -18.33
CA SER A 20 -32.32 14.37 -17.24
C SER A 20 -31.68 15.49 -16.39
N GLN A 21 -32.26 16.67 -16.46
CA GLN A 21 -31.77 17.82 -15.74
C GLN A 21 -32.32 17.70 -14.31
N LYS A 22 -31.41 17.54 -13.31
CA LYS A 22 -31.74 17.47 -11.91
C LYS A 22 -32.67 18.63 -11.52
N ASN A 23 -33.90 18.32 -11.11
CA ASN A 23 -34.89 19.30 -10.63
C ASN A 23 -34.61 19.72 -9.15
N SER A 24 -33.86 18.90 -8.40
CA SER A 24 -33.45 19.26 -7.03
C SER A 24 -32.50 20.44 -7.05
N SER A 25 -32.91 21.51 -6.38
CA SER A 25 -32.09 22.72 -6.21
C SER A 25 -31.13 22.66 -5.03
N PHE A 26 -31.01 21.51 -4.34
CA PHE A 26 -30.12 21.32 -3.21
C PHE A 26 -28.72 20.90 -3.69
N ASP A 27 -27.69 21.46 -3.07
CA ASP A 27 -26.29 21.13 -3.30
C ASP A 27 -25.85 20.06 -2.28
N GLU A 28 -25.62 18.83 -2.72
CA GLU A 28 -25.26 17.70 -1.87
C GLU A 28 -23.94 17.90 -1.10
N LYS A 29 -23.04 18.74 -1.63
CA LYS A 29 -21.81 19.13 -0.92
C LYS A 29 -22.08 19.91 0.35
N LYS A 30 -23.33 20.35 0.55
CA LYS A 30 -23.82 21.07 1.73
C LYS A 30 -24.65 20.19 2.65
N LEU A 31 -24.73 18.90 2.40
CA LEU A 31 -25.24 17.92 3.35
C LEU A 31 -24.07 17.30 4.10
N ARG A 32 -23.95 17.61 5.38
CA ARG A 32 -23.01 16.94 6.28
C ARG A 32 -23.68 15.71 6.85
N VAL A 33 -22.99 14.57 6.82
CA VAL A 33 -23.42 13.33 7.46
C VAL A 33 -22.38 12.94 8.51
N GLN A 34 -22.81 12.83 9.76
CA GLN A 34 -21.98 12.34 10.85
C GLN A 34 -22.49 10.98 11.30
N TRP A 35 -21.59 10.02 11.37
CA TRP A 35 -21.87 8.71 11.94
C TRP A 35 -21.30 8.61 13.35
N GLU A 36 -22.07 7.96 14.26
CA GLU A 36 -21.64 7.67 15.61
C GLU A 36 -22.10 6.29 16.08
N LEU A 37 -21.27 5.66 16.89
CA LEU A 37 -21.57 4.47 17.64
C LEU A 37 -22.19 4.85 18.99
N ILE A 38 -23.43 4.40 19.25
CA ILE A 38 -24.15 4.70 20.50
C ILE A 38 -23.90 3.58 21.52
N THR A 39 -24.11 2.32 21.12
CA THR A 39 -23.82 1.16 21.96
C THR A 39 -23.10 0.11 21.16
N ASN A 40 -22.09 -0.50 21.76
CA ASN A 40 -21.25 -1.53 21.11
C ASN A 40 -21.44 -2.87 21.84
N LYS A 41 -22.49 -3.58 21.46
CA LYS A 41 -22.86 -4.91 21.97
C LYS A 41 -23.10 -5.84 20.78
N PRO A 42 -23.34 -7.14 20.96
CA PRO A 42 -23.62 -8.05 19.84
C PRO A 42 -24.74 -7.58 18.89
N LYS A 43 -25.65 -6.73 19.36
CA LYS A 43 -26.55 -5.91 18.54
C LYS A 43 -26.16 -4.44 18.75
N THR A 44 -25.37 -3.93 17.83
CA THR A 44 -24.79 -2.58 17.91
C THR A 44 -25.81 -1.54 17.47
N LEU A 45 -25.99 -0.48 18.26
CA LEU A 45 -26.79 0.69 17.91
C LEU A 45 -25.90 1.81 17.39
N SER A 46 -26.20 2.30 16.20
CA SER A 46 -25.50 3.41 15.55
C SER A 46 -26.47 4.48 15.08
N ALA A 47 -25.97 5.67 14.82
CA ALA A 47 -26.75 6.78 14.28
C ALA A 47 -26.04 7.47 13.13
N PHE A 48 -26.84 7.98 12.18
CA PHE A 48 -26.45 9.07 11.29
C PHE A 48 -27.11 10.36 11.73
N THR A 49 -26.35 11.44 11.76
CA THR A 49 -26.87 12.80 11.93
C THR A 49 -26.67 13.56 10.62
N PHE A 50 -27.75 13.90 9.96
CA PHE A 50 -27.78 14.74 8.77
C PHE A 50 -27.83 16.20 9.20
N THR A 51 -26.93 17.04 8.70
CA THR A 51 -26.93 18.49 8.99
C THR A 51 -26.96 19.26 7.67
N ASN A 52 -27.94 20.11 7.50
CA ASN A 52 -28.03 21.01 6.36
C ASN A 52 -27.14 22.24 6.57
N THR A 53 -26.00 22.29 5.88
CA THR A 53 -25.06 23.43 5.92
C THR A 53 -25.31 24.47 4.82
N SER A 54 -26.38 24.27 3.99
CA SER A 54 -26.76 25.16 2.91
C SER A 54 -27.65 26.33 3.39
N LYS A 55 -27.98 27.20 2.43
CA LYS A 55 -29.00 28.27 2.61
C LYS A 55 -30.38 27.86 2.14
N LYS A 56 -30.54 26.66 1.57
CA LYS A 56 -31.81 26.10 1.07
C LYS A 56 -32.22 24.92 1.93
N ASN A 57 -33.51 24.59 1.99
CA ASN A 57 -33.99 23.42 2.69
C ASN A 57 -33.52 22.12 2.02
N PHE A 58 -33.11 21.14 2.81
CA PHE A 58 -32.94 19.76 2.33
C PHE A 58 -34.31 19.07 2.32
N PRO A 59 -34.72 18.48 1.18
CA PRO A 59 -36.12 18.05 1.02
C PRO A 59 -36.49 16.85 1.90
N ALA A 60 -37.77 16.75 2.25
CA ALA A 60 -38.33 15.65 3.02
C ALA A 60 -38.38 14.32 2.23
N THR A 61 -38.42 14.38 0.90
CA THR A 61 -38.59 13.23 -0.01
C THR A 61 -37.79 13.44 -1.28
N GLY A 62 -37.78 12.45 -2.18
CA GLY A 62 -37.14 12.58 -3.48
C GLY A 62 -35.65 12.29 -3.50
N TRP A 63 -35.14 11.57 -2.49
CA TRP A 63 -33.74 11.20 -2.40
C TRP A 63 -33.53 9.82 -1.76
N ASN A 64 -32.39 9.20 -2.10
CA ASN A 64 -31.94 7.95 -1.49
C ASN A 64 -30.46 8.07 -1.20
N LEU A 65 -30.03 7.68 0.00
CA LEU A 65 -28.61 7.63 0.40
C LEU A 65 -28.12 6.18 0.31
N TYR A 66 -27.05 5.96 -0.44
CA TYR A 66 -26.39 4.66 -0.54
C TYR A 66 -25.06 4.69 0.23
N PHE A 67 -24.72 3.59 0.86
CA PHE A 67 -23.48 3.43 1.58
C PHE A 67 -23.11 1.96 1.73
N ASN A 68 -21.82 1.67 1.96
CA ASN A 68 -21.32 0.34 2.29
C ASN A 68 -21.30 0.13 3.79
N SER A 69 -21.65 -1.08 4.23
CA SER A 69 -21.50 -1.53 5.61
C SER A 69 -21.03 -2.98 5.64
N SER A 70 -19.81 -3.22 6.10
CA SER A 70 -19.28 -4.57 6.31
C SER A 70 -20.00 -5.35 7.43
N ARG A 71 -20.90 -4.68 8.16
CA ARG A 71 -21.74 -5.28 9.20
C ARG A 71 -23.17 -5.36 8.73
N GLY A 72 -23.76 -6.56 8.77
CA GLY A 72 -25.17 -6.74 8.44
C GLY A 72 -26.06 -5.85 9.27
N ILE A 73 -26.87 -4.99 8.61
CA ILE A 73 -27.79 -4.06 9.26
C ILE A 73 -29.16 -4.72 9.44
N ASP A 74 -29.76 -4.50 10.61
CA ASP A 74 -31.16 -4.89 10.89
C ASP A 74 -32.09 -3.83 10.28
N THR A 75 -32.57 -4.09 9.06
CA THR A 75 -33.37 -3.14 8.29
C THR A 75 -34.77 -2.90 8.85
N ALA A 76 -35.24 -3.76 9.75
CA ALA A 76 -36.57 -3.62 10.35
C ALA A 76 -36.60 -2.66 11.57
N MET A 77 -35.42 -2.31 12.11
CA MET A 77 -35.33 -1.50 13.33
C MET A 77 -34.58 -0.19 13.08
N THR A 78 -35.31 0.75 12.51
CA THR A 78 -34.84 2.12 12.24
C THR A 78 -35.71 3.15 12.94
N THR A 79 -35.16 4.33 13.21
CA THR A 79 -35.90 5.48 13.75
C THR A 79 -35.56 6.75 12.98
N GLY A 80 -36.34 7.81 13.19
CA GLY A 80 -36.05 9.11 12.56
C GLY A 80 -36.64 9.27 11.17
N GLY A 81 -37.74 8.56 10.87
CA GLY A 81 -38.46 8.74 9.59
C GLY A 81 -37.69 8.23 8.37
N ILE A 82 -36.91 7.16 8.53
CA ILE A 82 -36.16 6.50 7.44
C ILE A 82 -36.54 5.02 7.32
N SER A 83 -36.34 4.48 6.14
CA SER A 83 -36.29 3.04 5.89
C SER A 83 -34.91 2.64 5.40
N LEU A 84 -34.44 1.48 5.78
CA LEU A 84 -33.21 0.87 5.31
C LEU A 84 -33.52 -0.38 4.49
N THR A 85 -32.86 -0.53 3.36
CA THR A 85 -32.97 -1.71 2.51
C THR A 85 -31.56 -2.22 2.20
N HIS A 86 -31.35 -3.53 2.33
CA HIS A 86 -30.16 -4.18 1.83
C HIS A 86 -30.27 -4.25 0.30
N TYR A 87 -29.31 -3.66 -0.42
CA TYR A 87 -29.37 -3.56 -1.87
C TYR A 87 -28.62 -4.70 -2.55
N ASN A 88 -27.33 -4.81 -2.30
CA ASN A 88 -26.48 -5.88 -2.84
C ASN A 88 -25.12 -5.91 -2.10
N GLY A 89 -24.58 -7.11 -1.81
CA GLY A 89 -23.30 -7.25 -1.11
C GLY A 89 -23.28 -6.46 0.21
N ASP A 90 -22.38 -5.52 0.35
CA ASP A 90 -22.29 -4.63 1.52
C ASP A 90 -23.04 -3.30 1.33
N ILE A 91 -23.75 -3.12 0.20
CA ILE A 91 -24.46 -1.89 -0.13
C ILE A 91 -25.84 -1.86 0.52
N TYR A 92 -26.11 -0.78 1.22
CA TYR A 92 -27.39 -0.45 1.82
C TYR A 92 -27.93 0.84 1.25
N LYS A 93 -29.28 0.91 1.15
CA LYS A 93 -30.04 2.07 0.75
C LYS A 93 -30.87 2.59 1.91
N LEU A 94 -30.70 3.86 2.24
CA LEU A 94 -31.50 4.61 3.19
C LEU A 94 -32.43 5.56 2.43
N SER A 95 -33.73 5.43 2.65
CA SER A 95 -34.77 6.25 2.01
C SER A 95 -35.61 6.98 3.07
N PRO A 96 -36.06 8.22 2.82
CA PRO A 96 -36.98 8.90 3.71
C PRO A 96 -38.37 8.24 3.67
N THR A 97 -39.02 8.20 4.83
CA THR A 97 -40.45 7.85 4.94
C THR A 97 -41.31 9.11 5.04
N ALA A 98 -42.63 8.99 5.09
CA ALA A 98 -43.53 10.11 5.26
C ALA A 98 -43.32 10.89 6.60
N GLU A 99 -42.60 10.29 7.54
CA GLU A 99 -42.27 10.91 8.85
C GLU A 99 -41.03 11.80 8.77
N PHE A 100 -40.16 11.63 7.74
CA PHE A 100 -38.97 12.46 7.56
C PHE A 100 -39.42 13.90 7.22
N LYS A 101 -38.88 14.87 7.94
CA LYS A 101 -39.16 16.30 7.71
C LYS A 101 -38.05 16.95 6.86
N GLU A 102 -38.40 17.98 6.09
CA GLU A 102 -37.39 18.83 5.48
C GLU A 102 -36.44 19.42 6.53
N LEU A 103 -35.15 19.57 6.21
CA LEU A 103 -34.19 20.22 7.10
C LEU A 103 -33.97 21.65 6.65
N LYS A 104 -34.34 22.60 7.48
CA LYS A 104 -34.01 24.01 7.25
C LYS A 104 -32.50 24.26 7.31
N PRO A 105 -32.00 25.40 6.82
CA PRO A 105 -30.63 25.80 6.98
C PRO A 105 -30.16 25.69 8.44
N LYS A 106 -29.01 25.05 8.67
CA LYS A 106 -28.39 24.77 9.99
C LYS A 106 -29.13 23.74 10.84
N GLU A 107 -30.25 23.20 10.39
CA GLU A 107 -30.96 22.15 11.11
C GLU A 107 -30.29 20.80 10.96
N SER A 108 -30.37 19.97 12.00
CA SER A 108 -29.87 18.61 12.03
C SER A 108 -30.98 17.62 12.35
N HIS A 109 -30.90 16.44 11.77
CA HIS A 109 -31.81 15.34 12.02
C HIS A 109 -31.05 14.05 12.28
N ARG A 110 -31.41 13.33 13.32
CA ARG A 110 -30.74 12.10 13.74
C ARG A 110 -31.62 10.89 13.46
N VAL A 111 -31.02 9.89 12.84
CA VAL A 111 -31.64 8.59 12.54
C VAL A 111 -30.80 7.49 13.18
N THR A 112 -31.45 6.43 13.69
CA THR A 112 -30.74 5.32 14.32
C THR A 112 -31.07 4.00 13.65
N TYR A 113 -30.13 3.07 13.73
CA TYR A 113 -30.29 1.71 13.21
C TYR A 113 -29.44 0.72 14.02
N PHE A 114 -29.79 -0.57 13.93
CA PHE A 114 -29.01 -1.64 14.53
C PHE A 114 -28.20 -2.38 13.49
N SER A 115 -26.98 -2.80 13.86
CA SER A 115 -26.16 -3.73 13.09
C SER A 115 -25.70 -4.93 13.91
N ARG A 116 -25.28 -5.99 13.22
CA ARG A 116 -24.81 -7.23 13.85
C ARG A 116 -23.36 -7.11 14.28
N GLY A 117 -23.02 -7.74 15.39
CA GLY A 117 -21.66 -7.83 15.89
C GLY A 117 -21.17 -6.57 16.58
N VAL A 118 -19.94 -6.63 17.08
CA VAL A 118 -19.25 -5.56 17.79
C VAL A 118 -18.33 -4.83 16.83
N LEU A 119 -18.31 -3.51 16.89
CA LEU A 119 -17.40 -2.67 16.09
C LEU A 119 -16.08 -2.49 16.84
N ILE A 120 -14.97 -2.86 16.20
CA ILE A 120 -13.65 -2.85 16.83
C ILE A 120 -12.83 -1.64 16.37
N ASN A 121 -12.94 -1.25 15.12
CA ASN A 121 -12.15 -0.17 14.52
C ASN A 121 -13.00 0.70 13.57
N TYR A 122 -12.38 1.79 13.09
CA TYR A 122 -13.04 2.76 12.23
C TYR A 122 -13.41 2.23 10.84
N THR A 123 -12.70 1.21 10.36
CA THR A 123 -12.99 0.58 9.06
C THR A 123 -14.31 -0.18 9.05
N ALA A 124 -14.86 -0.46 10.23
CA ALA A 124 -16.20 -1.04 10.37
C ALA A 124 -17.34 0.00 10.34
N ALA A 125 -17.02 1.30 10.30
CA ALA A 125 -18.01 2.35 10.09
C ALA A 125 -18.49 2.32 8.63
N PRO A 126 -19.74 2.73 8.36
CA PRO A 126 -20.23 2.90 7.00
C PRO A 126 -19.33 3.78 6.14
N SER A 127 -19.22 3.48 4.87
CA SER A 127 -18.31 4.18 3.95
C SER A 127 -18.94 4.39 2.57
N GLY A 128 -18.27 5.14 1.69
CA GLY A 128 -18.67 5.30 0.29
C GLY A 128 -20.05 5.93 0.10
N MET A 129 -20.41 6.93 0.91
CA MET A 129 -21.73 7.54 0.88
C MET A 129 -21.96 8.41 -0.33
N TYR A 130 -23.10 8.18 -1.00
CA TYR A 130 -23.59 9.04 -2.08
C TYR A 130 -25.13 9.11 -2.05
N ILE A 131 -25.66 10.22 -2.51
CA ILE A 131 -27.10 10.45 -2.66
C ILE A 131 -27.50 10.30 -4.12
N VAL A 132 -28.63 9.66 -4.36
CA VAL A 132 -29.29 9.56 -5.67
C VAL A 132 -30.65 10.26 -5.55
N TRP A 133 -30.92 11.18 -6.47
CA TRP A 133 -32.18 11.88 -6.52
C TRP A 133 -33.19 11.11 -7.37
N ASP A 134 -34.46 11.13 -6.98
CA ASP A 134 -35.52 10.40 -7.71
C ASP A 134 -35.73 10.94 -9.15
N ASP A 135 -35.29 12.16 -9.42
CA ASP A 135 -35.35 12.80 -10.74
C ASP A 135 -34.04 12.63 -11.55
N ASP A 136 -33.02 11.96 -10.99
CA ASP A 136 -31.74 11.67 -11.64
C ASP A 136 -31.19 10.33 -11.16
N LEU A 137 -31.85 9.24 -11.48
CA LEU A 137 -31.54 7.88 -10.95
C LEU A 137 -30.22 7.29 -11.47
N GLU A 138 -29.70 7.82 -12.58
CA GLU A 138 -28.46 7.31 -13.19
C GLU A 138 -27.20 7.92 -12.57
N LYS A 139 -27.37 8.89 -11.66
CA LYS A 139 -26.25 9.64 -11.12
C LYS A 139 -26.21 9.62 -9.60
N GLY A 140 -25.08 9.15 -9.06
CA GLY A 140 -24.74 9.24 -7.64
C GLY A 140 -23.93 10.51 -7.34
N TYR A 141 -24.31 11.23 -6.30
CA TYR A 141 -23.65 12.45 -5.83
C TYR A 141 -22.98 12.18 -4.49
N SER A 142 -21.66 12.14 -4.46
CA SER A 142 -20.89 11.82 -3.25
C SER A 142 -21.12 12.84 -2.12
N ILE A 143 -21.28 12.35 -0.90
CA ILE A 143 -21.32 13.17 0.30
C ILE A 143 -19.87 13.56 0.66
N SER A 144 -19.53 14.82 0.48
CA SER A 144 -18.18 15.34 0.71
C SER A 144 -17.85 15.60 2.18
N GLU A 145 -18.86 15.91 3.00
CA GLU A 145 -18.70 16.12 4.44
C GLU A 145 -19.23 14.91 5.22
N TYR A 146 -18.50 13.79 5.17
CA TYR A 146 -18.77 12.62 5.99
C TYR A 146 -17.79 12.54 7.17
N ILE A 147 -18.33 12.42 8.39
CA ILE A 147 -17.56 12.41 9.63
C ILE A 147 -17.87 11.12 10.39
N VAL A 148 -16.84 10.35 10.73
CA VAL A 148 -16.94 9.22 11.66
C VAL A 148 -16.53 9.70 13.03
N SER A 149 -17.47 9.68 13.97
CA SER A 149 -17.19 10.03 15.37
C SER A 149 -16.24 9.01 16.01
N PRO A 150 -15.33 9.44 16.89
CA PRO A 150 -14.47 8.53 17.62
C PRO A 150 -15.30 7.48 18.38
N ILE A 151 -15.00 6.21 18.16
CA ILE A 151 -15.63 5.11 18.88
C ILE A 151 -15.13 5.15 20.34
N LYS A 152 -15.97 5.53 21.27
CA LYS A 152 -15.68 5.59 22.71
C LYS A 152 -16.25 4.34 23.39
N ASP A 153 -15.48 3.27 23.42
CA ASP A 153 -15.85 2.04 24.13
C ASP A 153 -14.67 1.57 24.98
N SER A 154 -14.79 1.73 26.29
CA SER A 154 -13.78 1.32 27.26
C SER A 154 -13.67 -0.21 27.43
N SER A 155 -14.65 -0.98 26.93
CA SER A 155 -14.61 -2.45 26.99
C SER A 155 -13.71 -3.06 25.91
N ILE A 156 -13.34 -2.27 24.88
CA ILE A 156 -12.44 -2.69 23.81
C ILE A 156 -11.03 -2.19 24.13
N GLU A 157 -10.15 -3.12 24.42
CA GLU A 157 -8.74 -2.79 24.56
C GLU A 157 -8.16 -2.40 23.19
N ARG A 158 -7.83 -1.13 23.04
CA ARG A 158 -7.23 -0.59 21.80
C ARG A 158 -5.74 -0.45 21.95
N ILE A 159 -5.04 -0.82 20.88
CA ILE A 159 -3.65 -0.42 20.73
C ILE A 159 -3.65 1.04 20.28
N THR A 160 -3.30 1.94 21.20
CA THR A 160 -3.13 3.37 20.91
C THR A 160 -1.65 3.67 20.67
N SER A 161 -1.36 4.79 20.00
CA SER A 161 0.02 5.27 19.84
C SER A 161 0.73 5.45 21.18
N GLU A 162 0.02 5.95 22.19
CA GLU A 162 0.53 6.08 23.56
C GLU A 162 0.90 4.72 24.17
N LYS A 163 0.04 3.72 24.01
CA LYS A 163 0.30 2.36 24.51
C LYS A 163 1.54 1.74 23.85
N ILE A 164 1.68 1.89 22.52
CA ILE A 164 2.85 1.42 21.80
C ILE A 164 4.10 2.17 22.26
N TYR A 165 4.03 3.49 22.43
CA TYR A 165 5.14 4.29 22.93
C TYR A 165 5.57 3.81 24.31
N GLN A 166 4.64 3.60 25.23
CA GLN A 166 4.94 3.11 26.58
C GLN A 166 5.52 1.69 26.57
N GLN A 167 5.01 0.79 25.71
CA GLN A 167 5.58 -0.55 25.54
C GLN A 167 7.04 -0.50 25.05
N ASN A 168 7.34 0.44 24.15
CA ASN A 168 8.68 0.60 23.57
C ASN A 168 9.61 1.46 24.42
N ASN A 169 9.09 2.16 25.42
CA ASN A 169 9.89 3.06 26.28
C ASN A 169 10.97 2.33 27.11
N GLY A 170 10.81 1.02 27.28
CA GLY A 170 11.82 0.16 27.92
C GLY A 170 12.90 -0.36 26.97
N ILE A 171 12.80 -0.11 25.67
CA ILE A 171 13.80 -0.51 24.68
C ILE A 171 15.02 0.39 24.87
N GLN A 172 16.16 -0.23 25.17
CA GLN A 172 17.44 0.47 25.28
C GLN A 172 18.21 0.36 23.97
N ASP A 173 18.89 1.43 23.59
CA ASP A 173 19.80 1.40 22.45
C ASP A 173 20.94 0.42 22.70
N ILE A 174 21.19 -0.42 21.72
CA ILE A 174 22.35 -1.30 21.70
C ILE A 174 23.56 -0.45 21.29
N PRO A 175 24.70 -0.51 22.03
CA PRO A 175 25.90 0.19 21.61
C PRO A 175 26.27 -0.12 20.15
N ALA A 176 26.69 0.89 19.39
CA ALA A 176 27.03 0.72 17.98
C ALA A 176 28.04 -0.39 17.70
N THR A 177 28.93 -0.67 18.66
CA THR A 177 29.91 -1.77 18.61
C THR A 177 29.27 -3.17 18.69
N GLN A 178 28.05 -3.27 19.17
CA GLN A 178 27.30 -4.53 19.31
C GLN A 178 26.24 -4.72 18.21
N LEU A 179 26.02 -3.69 17.39
CA LEU A 179 25.07 -3.79 16.28
C LEU A 179 25.64 -4.71 15.19
N PRO A 180 24.82 -5.65 14.65
CA PRO A 180 25.24 -6.44 13.51
C PRO A 180 25.48 -5.53 12.30
N LYS A 181 26.61 -5.67 11.64
CA LYS A 181 26.94 -4.90 10.43
C LYS A 181 26.21 -5.40 9.19
N ILE A 182 25.68 -6.63 9.23
CA ILE A 182 24.86 -7.24 8.18
C ILE A 182 23.50 -7.55 8.76
N PHE A 183 22.48 -7.11 8.03
CA PHE A 183 21.08 -7.36 8.39
C PHE A 183 20.27 -7.86 7.19
N PRO A 184 19.45 -8.91 7.35
CA PRO A 184 19.25 -9.75 8.53
C PRO A 184 20.54 -10.45 9.00
N THR A 185 20.62 -10.75 10.31
CA THR A 185 21.80 -11.37 10.91
C THR A 185 22.10 -12.71 10.25
N PRO A 186 23.31 -12.90 9.68
CA PRO A 186 23.69 -14.14 9.00
C PRO A 186 23.88 -15.31 9.97
N VAL A 187 23.90 -16.52 9.42
CA VAL A 187 24.13 -17.76 10.18
C VAL A 187 25.50 -17.74 10.90
N SER A 188 26.53 -17.23 10.23
CA SER A 188 27.85 -17.05 10.79
C SER A 188 28.45 -15.72 10.36
N TYR A 189 28.97 -14.96 11.29
CA TYR A 189 29.62 -13.67 11.08
C TYR A 189 30.87 -13.56 11.98
N LYS A 190 32.00 -13.27 11.36
CA LYS A 190 33.26 -13.10 12.08
C LYS A 190 34.04 -11.92 11.50
N GLU A 191 34.35 -10.93 12.30
CA GLU A 191 35.27 -9.86 11.92
C GLU A 191 36.72 -10.37 11.92
N THR A 192 37.47 -9.94 10.90
CA THR A 192 38.90 -10.22 10.75
C THR A 192 39.68 -8.91 10.73
N LYS A 193 41.01 -8.97 10.64
CA LYS A 193 41.82 -7.76 10.67
C LYS A 193 41.93 -7.09 9.30
N GLY A 194 41.83 -5.76 9.31
CA GLY A 194 42.00 -4.93 8.13
C GLY A 194 40.68 -4.50 7.47
N GLU A 195 40.83 -3.82 6.35
CA GLU A 195 39.73 -3.26 5.59
C GLU A 195 40.03 -3.35 4.09
N PHE A 196 39.00 -3.60 3.28
CA PHE A 196 39.08 -3.51 1.83
C PHE A 196 38.84 -2.07 1.38
N ILE A 197 39.68 -1.51 0.54
CA ILE A 197 39.51 -0.18 -0.04
C ILE A 197 38.81 -0.29 -1.38
N LEU A 198 37.49 -0.03 -1.39
CA LEU A 198 36.70 0.00 -2.62
C LEU A 198 36.82 1.38 -3.27
N ASN A 199 37.34 1.41 -4.51
CA ASN A 199 37.48 2.60 -5.34
C ASN A 199 37.36 2.26 -6.83
N ALA A 200 37.53 3.25 -7.70
CA ALA A 200 37.37 3.10 -9.17
C ALA A 200 38.43 2.18 -9.84
N ASN A 201 39.47 1.75 -9.14
CA ASN A 201 40.50 0.86 -9.69
C ASN A 201 40.20 -0.62 -9.40
N VAL A 202 39.17 -0.93 -8.64
CA VAL A 202 38.70 -2.28 -8.36
C VAL A 202 37.97 -2.82 -9.59
N HIS A 203 38.14 -4.11 -9.91
CA HIS A 203 37.38 -4.80 -10.96
C HIS A 203 36.54 -5.92 -10.36
N ILE A 204 35.45 -6.29 -11.03
CA ILE A 204 34.67 -7.49 -10.69
C ILE A 204 35.09 -8.60 -11.63
N ILE A 205 35.57 -9.72 -11.07
CA ILE A 205 35.84 -10.94 -11.80
C ILE A 205 34.65 -11.88 -11.67
N THR A 206 34.17 -12.42 -12.77
CA THR A 206 33.10 -13.42 -12.81
C THR A 206 33.27 -14.34 -14.01
N ASP A 207 32.55 -15.46 -14.01
CA ASP A 207 32.28 -16.26 -15.19
C ASP A 207 30.96 -15.86 -15.89
N SER A 208 30.58 -16.55 -16.92
CA SER A 208 29.31 -16.29 -17.63
C SER A 208 28.07 -16.58 -16.78
N LEU A 209 28.19 -17.41 -15.76
CA LEU A 209 27.06 -17.83 -14.92
C LEU A 209 26.51 -16.65 -14.10
N PHE A 210 27.40 -15.80 -13.55
CA PHE A 210 27.01 -14.68 -12.68
C PHE A 210 27.20 -13.30 -13.32
N TYR A 211 27.17 -13.26 -14.66
CA TYR A 211 27.36 -12.02 -15.41
C TYR A 211 26.35 -10.92 -15.05
N ARG A 212 25.06 -11.28 -14.85
CA ARG A 212 24.01 -10.33 -14.48
C ARG A 212 24.22 -9.76 -13.08
N GLU A 213 24.57 -10.60 -12.13
CA GLU A 213 24.84 -10.23 -10.74
C GLU A 213 26.08 -9.35 -10.64
N ALA A 214 27.12 -9.62 -11.44
CA ALA A 214 28.30 -8.78 -11.52
C ALA A 214 27.98 -7.36 -12.05
N HIS A 215 27.16 -7.26 -13.10
CA HIS A 215 26.69 -5.97 -13.59
C HIS A 215 25.78 -5.23 -12.61
N TYR A 216 24.92 -5.96 -11.89
CA TYR A 216 24.14 -5.40 -10.79
C TYR A 216 25.07 -4.83 -9.70
N ALA A 217 26.05 -5.60 -9.24
CA ALA A 217 27.02 -5.12 -8.24
C ALA A 217 27.79 -3.88 -8.73
N SER A 218 28.22 -3.85 -9.99
CA SER A 218 28.89 -2.69 -10.59
C SER A 218 28.00 -1.43 -10.59
N ASN A 219 26.70 -1.58 -10.85
CA ASN A 219 25.73 -0.46 -10.80
C ASN A 219 25.51 0.04 -9.36
N GLU A 220 25.35 -0.87 -8.39
CA GLU A 220 25.21 -0.52 -6.98
C GLU A 220 26.46 0.20 -6.45
N ILE A 221 27.64 -0.30 -6.77
CA ILE A 221 28.91 0.32 -6.43
C ILE A 221 29.02 1.72 -7.06
N ALA A 222 28.57 1.90 -8.31
CA ALA A 222 28.59 3.19 -8.97
C ALA A 222 27.75 4.26 -8.23
N SER A 223 26.66 3.88 -7.56
CA SER A 223 25.87 4.82 -6.76
C SER A 223 26.62 5.35 -5.54
N VAL A 224 27.63 4.63 -5.07
CA VAL A 224 28.42 4.97 -3.86
C VAL A 224 29.74 5.68 -4.19
N ILE A 225 30.43 5.20 -5.26
CA ILE A 225 31.73 5.79 -5.64
C ILE A 225 31.69 6.67 -6.90
N GLY A 226 30.49 6.87 -7.49
CA GLY A 226 30.27 7.75 -8.65
C GLY A 226 30.75 7.19 -9.98
N LYS A 227 31.29 5.97 -10.03
CA LYS A 227 31.84 5.35 -11.23
C LYS A 227 31.58 3.85 -11.26
N LYS A 228 31.13 3.33 -12.43
CA LYS A 228 31.03 1.88 -12.62
C LYS A 228 32.42 1.27 -12.66
N ILE A 229 32.61 0.17 -11.92
CA ILE A 229 33.82 -0.64 -11.97
C ILE A 229 33.67 -1.71 -13.08
N PRO A 230 34.77 -2.03 -13.79
CA PRO A 230 34.71 -3.00 -14.88
C PRO A 230 34.35 -4.41 -14.42
N VAL A 231 33.57 -5.12 -15.24
CA VAL A 231 33.32 -6.55 -15.11
C VAL A 231 34.19 -7.28 -16.13
N ILE A 232 35.03 -8.21 -15.68
CA ILE A 232 36.02 -8.93 -16.49
C ILE A 232 35.91 -10.43 -16.21
N PHE A 233 36.40 -11.24 -17.18
CA PHE A 233 36.36 -12.71 -17.09
C PHE A 233 37.72 -13.33 -16.75
N THR A 234 38.76 -12.55 -16.77
CA THR A 234 40.14 -13.02 -16.52
C THR A 234 40.76 -12.18 -15.41
N ASN A 235 41.55 -12.84 -14.58
CA ASN A 235 42.31 -12.15 -13.53
C ASN A 235 43.38 -11.22 -14.16
N ASP A 236 43.50 -10.05 -13.59
CA ASP A 236 44.59 -9.10 -13.86
C ASP A 236 45.30 -8.75 -12.52
N ASN A 237 46.33 -7.90 -12.56
CA ASN A 237 47.14 -7.56 -11.37
C ASN A 237 46.47 -6.47 -10.46
N ARG A 238 45.16 -6.36 -10.47
CA ARG A 238 44.41 -5.35 -9.66
C ARG A 238 43.72 -5.97 -8.45
N THR A 239 43.17 -5.13 -7.64
CA THR A 239 42.29 -5.53 -6.53
C THR A 239 40.92 -5.92 -7.09
N HIS A 240 40.33 -7.01 -6.63
CA HIS A 240 39.13 -7.59 -7.21
C HIS A 240 38.02 -7.86 -6.22
N ILE A 241 36.80 -7.80 -6.76
CA ILE A 241 35.62 -8.47 -6.22
C ILE A 241 35.39 -9.71 -7.10
N ILE A 242 35.36 -10.88 -6.52
CA ILE A 242 35.27 -12.15 -7.24
C ILE A 242 33.92 -12.80 -6.97
N LEU A 243 33.14 -13.07 -8.02
CA LEU A 243 31.93 -13.88 -7.94
C LEU A 243 32.25 -15.29 -8.41
N LYS A 244 32.05 -16.30 -7.57
CA LYS A 244 32.54 -17.65 -7.81
C LYS A 244 31.46 -18.69 -7.53
N LYS A 245 31.40 -19.73 -8.39
CA LYS A 245 30.56 -20.88 -8.13
C LYS A 245 31.17 -21.75 -7.02
N GLU A 246 30.37 -22.11 -6.03
CA GLU A 246 30.69 -23.06 -4.95
C GLU A 246 29.43 -23.87 -4.65
N GLU A 247 29.58 -25.20 -4.49
CA GLU A 247 28.44 -26.07 -4.19
C GLU A 247 27.94 -25.85 -2.77
N MET A 248 26.68 -25.41 -2.64
CA MET A 248 25.98 -25.18 -1.38
C MET A 248 24.47 -25.16 -1.62
N ALA A 249 23.66 -24.94 -0.59
CA ALA A 249 22.20 -24.79 -0.76
C ALA A 249 21.87 -23.62 -1.69
N GLU A 250 20.76 -23.70 -2.44
CA GLU A 250 20.44 -22.82 -3.57
C GLU A 250 20.53 -21.33 -3.26
N GLU A 251 20.03 -20.87 -2.11
CA GLU A 251 20.05 -19.47 -1.70
C GLU A 251 21.17 -19.15 -0.70
N ALA A 252 22.01 -20.13 -0.37
CA ALA A 252 23.16 -19.92 0.51
C ALA A 252 24.30 -19.16 -0.19
N TYR A 253 25.11 -18.48 0.59
CA TYR A 253 26.31 -17.80 0.11
C TYR A 253 27.40 -17.76 1.18
N ARG A 254 28.61 -17.57 0.73
CA ARG A 254 29.77 -17.18 1.52
C ARG A 254 30.25 -15.81 1.03
N LEU A 255 30.52 -14.90 1.95
CA LEU A 255 31.15 -13.62 1.67
C LEU A 255 32.45 -13.53 2.51
N ASN A 256 33.57 -13.37 1.82
CA ASN A 256 34.85 -13.16 2.44
C ASN A 256 35.42 -11.81 1.99
N VAL A 257 35.67 -10.91 2.94
CA VAL A 257 36.29 -9.61 2.71
C VAL A 257 37.65 -9.61 3.38
N SER A 258 38.69 -9.39 2.60
CA SER A 258 40.07 -9.20 3.07
C SER A 258 40.61 -7.88 2.50
N PRO A 259 41.76 -7.37 3.01
CA PRO A 259 42.40 -6.18 2.45
C PRO A 259 42.74 -6.30 0.95
N GLU A 260 42.99 -7.54 0.48
CA GLU A 260 43.43 -7.82 -0.90
C GLU A 260 42.27 -8.04 -1.87
N LYS A 261 41.16 -8.64 -1.39
CA LYS A 261 40.02 -9.01 -2.25
C LYS A 261 38.71 -9.15 -1.47
N ILE A 262 37.61 -9.04 -2.20
CA ILE A 262 36.28 -9.53 -1.79
C ILE A 262 35.95 -10.77 -2.61
N GLU A 263 35.46 -11.83 -1.98
CA GLU A 263 35.00 -13.04 -2.66
C GLU A 263 33.59 -13.37 -2.20
N ILE A 264 32.67 -13.50 -3.17
CA ILE A 264 31.27 -13.94 -2.94
C ILE A 264 31.13 -15.28 -3.67
N SER A 265 30.84 -16.34 -2.92
CA SER A 265 30.64 -17.68 -3.47
C SER A 265 29.23 -18.17 -3.22
N ALA A 266 28.61 -18.80 -4.22
CA ALA A 266 27.30 -19.43 -4.12
C ALA A 266 27.11 -20.50 -5.20
N SER A 267 26.10 -21.35 -5.02
CA SER A 267 25.72 -22.33 -6.05
C SER A 267 24.82 -21.73 -7.15
N SER A 268 24.15 -20.61 -6.87
CA SER A 268 23.11 -20.01 -7.71
C SER A 268 23.22 -18.48 -7.79
N SER A 269 22.54 -17.90 -8.78
CA SER A 269 22.34 -16.44 -8.92
C SER A 269 21.70 -15.81 -7.67
N SER A 270 20.73 -16.49 -7.04
CA SER A 270 20.08 -16.01 -5.81
C SER A 270 21.07 -15.88 -4.66
N GLY A 271 21.94 -16.87 -4.47
CA GLY A 271 22.98 -16.85 -3.44
C GLY A 271 23.97 -15.70 -3.66
N ILE A 272 24.48 -15.53 -4.89
CA ILE A 272 25.35 -14.38 -5.25
C ILE A 272 24.65 -13.05 -4.99
N PHE A 273 23.37 -12.93 -5.39
CA PHE A 273 22.59 -11.72 -5.16
C PHE A 273 22.49 -11.39 -3.67
N TYR A 274 22.21 -12.37 -2.80
CA TYR A 274 22.15 -12.15 -1.35
C TYR A 274 23.53 -11.84 -0.73
N GLY A 275 24.59 -12.42 -1.27
CA GLY A 275 25.98 -12.06 -0.92
C GLY A 275 26.28 -10.60 -1.24
N ILE A 276 25.82 -10.10 -2.40
CA ILE A 276 25.92 -8.68 -2.79
C ILE A 276 25.12 -7.79 -1.83
N GLN A 277 23.89 -8.18 -1.41
CA GLN A 277 23.13 -7.40 -0.42
C GLN A 277 23.87 -7.31 0.92
N SER A 278 24.52 -8.39 1.35
CA SER A 278 25.36 -8.37 2.55
C SER A 278 26.61 -7.49 2.40
N LEU A 279 27.24 -7.50 1.24
CA LEU A 279 28.33 -6.58 0.94
C LEU A 279 27.86 -5.11 1.00
N LYS A 280 26.68 -4.80 0.46
CA LYS A 280 26.07 -3.46 0.57
C LYS A 280 25.84 -3.04 2.02
N SER A 281 25.40 -3.96 2.88
CA SER A 281 25.21 -3.68 4.32
C SER A 281 26.51 -3.35 5.06
N LEU A 282 27.66 -3.84 4.58
CA LEU A 282 28.97 -3.51 5.14
C LEU A 282 29.49 -2.12 4.74
N MET A 283 28.91 -1.52 3.70
CA MET A 283 29.30 -0.17 3.26
C MET A 283 28.77 0.87 4.26
N PRO A 284 29.60 1.88 4.64
CA PRO A 284 29.17 2.91 5.58
C PRO A 284 27.89 3.61 5.11
N PRO A 285 26.89 3.85 5.99
CA PRO A 285 25.64 4.54 5.62
C PRO A 285 25.88 5.89 4.92
N SER A 286 26.89 6.65 5.35
CA SER A 286 27.29 7.93 4.73
C SER A 286 27.68 7.82 3.26
N SER A 287 28.08 6.63 2.79
CA SER A 287 28.43 6.40 1.39
C SER A 287 27.22 6.33 0.47
N TRP A 288 26.03 6.07 1.03
CA TRP A 288 24.75 6.08 0.31
C TRP A 288 24.10 7.46 0.24
N GLU A 289 24.48 8.36 1.15
CA GLU A 289 23.99 9.75 1.15
C GLU A 289 24.71 10.60 0.14
N ARG A 290 26.00 10.34 -0.05
CA ARG A 290 26.88 11.18 -0.87
C ARG A 290 28.00 10.33 -1.49
N VAL A 291 28.21 10.49 -2.78
CA VAL A 291 29.30 9.84 -3.54
C VAL A 291 30.66 10.16 -2.92
N GLN A 292 31.49 9.14 -2.79
CA GLN A 292 32.87 9.21 -2.26
C GLN A 292 33.84 8.63 -3.28
N SER A 293 35.08 9.10 -3.30
CA SER A 293 36.11 8.54 -4.22
C SER A 293 36.57 7.14 -3.82
N SER A 294 36.47 6.81 -2.54
CA SER A 294 36.75 5.50 -1.99
C SER A 294 36.00 5.29 -0.67
N ILE A 295 35.70 4.04 -0.35
CA ILE A 295 35.09 3.64 0.92
C ILE A 295 35.85 2.44 1.52
N ASN A 296 35.93 2.38 2.84
CA ASN A 296 36.52 1.28 3.57
C ASN A 296 35.45 0.28 3.96
N ILE A 297 35.64 -0.97 3.63
CA ILE A 297 34.75 -2.09 3.97
C ILE A 297 35.48 -2.99 4.96
N PRO A 298 34.94 -3.25 6.16
CA PRO A 298 35.61 -4.05 7.17
C PRO A 298 35.85 -5.49 6.69
N ALA A 299 37.00 -6.05 7.02
CA ALA A 299 37.32 -7.43 6.70
C ALA A 299 36.49 -8.40 7.57
N VAL A 300 35.77 -9.31 6.89
CA VAL A 300 34.83 -10.25 7.53
C VAL A 300 34.79 -11.59 6.81
N GLU A 301 34.43 -12.62 7.55
CA GLU A 301 34.04 -13.94 7.04
C GLU A 301 32.56 -14.16 7.36
N VAL A 302 31.72 -14.39 6.35
CA VAL A 302 30.28 -14.58 6.48
C VAL A 302 29.85 -15.87 5.77
N ILE A 303 29.02 -16.65 6.44
CA ILE A 303 28.28 -17.77 5.84
C ILE A 303 26.84 -17.55 6.19
N ASP A 304 25.97 -17.60 5.19
CA ASP A 304 24.54 -17.37 5.37
C ASP A 304 23.71 -18.26 4.46
N ALA A 305 22.54 -18.60 4.95
CA ALA A 305 21.48 -19.29 4.21
C ALA A 305 20.14 -18.92 4.82
N PRO A 306 19.08 -18.80 4.02
CA PRO A 306 17.78 -18.47 4.56
C PRO A 306 17.24 -19.61 5.44
N LYS A 307 16.68 -19.25 6.60
CA LYS A 307 15.98 -20.19 7.48
C LYS A 307 14.65 -20.67 6.89
N PHE A 308 13.98 -19.80 6.11
CA PHE A 308 12.68 -20.07 5.49
C PHE A 308 12.78 -19.86 3.98
N GLY A 309 12.26 -20.80 3.19
CA GLY A 309 12.20 -20.70 1.73
C GLY A 309 11.20 -19.66 1.23
N PHE A 310 10.14 -19.38 2.00
CA PHE A 310 9.12 -18.37 1.69
C PHE A 310 9.31 -17.14 2.59
N ARG A 311 9.75 -16.03 2.02
CA ARG A 311 9.98 -14.78 2.72
C ARG A 311 9.28 -13.65 1.96
N SER A 312 8.03 -13.39 2.33
CA SER A 312 7.18 -12.47 1.58
C SER A 312 6.91 -11.16 2.29
N PHE A 313 6.59 -10.16 1.48
CA PHE A 313 5.97 -8.92 1.90
C PHE A 313 4.63 -8.77 1.16
N LEU A 314 3.54 -8.49 1.89
CA LEU A 314 2.24 -8.21 1.31
C LEU A 314 2.07 -6.71 1.18
N LEU A 315 1.74 -6.24 -0.03
CA LEU A 315 1.45 -4.84 -0.32
C LEU A 315 0.04 -4.73 -0.92
N ASP A 316 -0.85 -4.11 -0.18
CA ASP A 316 -2.24 -3.87 -0.59
C ASP A 316 -2.37 -2.47 -1.21
N VAL A 317 -2.45 -2.42 -2.53
CA VAL A 317 -2.63 -1.18 -3.29
C VAL A 317 -4.08 -0.97 -3.73
N ALA A 318 -4.95 -1.95 -3.50
CA ALA A 318 -6.38 -1.83 -3.75
C ALA A 318 -7.02 -0.87 -2.76
N ARG A 319 -6.81 -1.10 -1.45
CA ARG A 319 -7.35 -0.27 -0.37
C ARG A 319 -6.53 0.98 -0.09
N ASN A 320 -5.23 0.96 -0.41
CA ASN A 320 -4.35 2.12 -0.24
C ASN A 320 -3.39 2.24 -1.43
N PHE A 321 -3.80 3.00 -2.44
CA PHE A 321 -3.05 3.15 -3.70
C PHE A 321 -1.62 3.61 -3.47
N GLN A 322 -0.68 2.91 -4.13
CA GLN A 322 0.73 3.28 -4.19
C GLN A 322 1.17 3.49 -5.64
N THR A 323 2.01 4.47 -5.87
CA THR A 323 2.56 4.72 -7.19
C THR A 323 3.58 3.64 -7.60
N LYS A 324 3.80 3.48 -8.91
CA LYS A 324 4.85 2.58 -9.42
C LYS A 324 6.22 2.87 -8.78
N LYS A 325 6.53 4.15 -8.52
CA LYS A 325 7.80 4.56 -7.90
C LYS A 325 7.93 4.08 -6.46
N GLU A 326 6.85 4.17 -5.67
CA GLU A 326 6.83 3.64 -4.30
C GLU A 326 6.97 2.11 -4.30
N ILE A 327 6.29 1.41 -5.22
CA ILE A 327 6.41 -0.05 -5.33
C ILE A 327 7.85 -0.46 -5.67
N GLN A 328 8.52 0.26 -6.58
CA GLN A 328 9.92 0.01 -6.89
C GLN A 328 10.82 0.18 -5.66
N LYS A 329 10.62 1.21 -4.83
CA LYS A 329 11.34 1.35 -3.55
C LYS A 329 11.08 0.18 -2.59
N VAL A 330 9.83 -0.32 -2.53
CA VAL A 330 9.51 -1.51 -1.73
C VAL A 330 10.31 -2.72 -2.21
N LEU A 331 10.40 -2.93 -3.53
CA LEU A 331 11.21 -4.01 -4.09
C LEU A 331 12.71 -3.87 -3.75
N ASP A 332 13.25 -2.65 -3.79
CA ASP A 332 14.64 -2.40 -3.39
C ASP A 332 14.87 -2.71 -1.90
N VAL A 333 13.94 -2.34 -1.03
CA VAL A 333 13.97 -2.69 0.40
C VAL A 333 13.82 -4.19 0.61
N MET A 334 12.90 -4.85 -0.10
CA MET A 334 12.75 -6.30 -0.05
C MET A 334 14.06 -7.02 -0.44
N ALA A 335 14.73 -6.54 -1.50
CA ALA A 335 16.04 -7.06 -1.92
C ALA A 335 17.09 -6.93 -0.82
N MET A 336 17.20 -5.76 -0.18
CA MET A 336 18.14 -5.50 0.90
C MET A 336 17.90 -6.42 2.11
N TYR A 337 16.64 -6.72 2.43
CA TYR A 337 16.25 -7.65 3.50
C TYR A 337 16.16 -9.11 3.05
N LYS A 338 16.58 -9.43 1.82
CA LYS A 338 16.60 -10.79 1.25
C LYS A 338 15.22 -11.45 1.21
N LEU A 339 14.15 -10.67 1.07
CA LEU A 339 12.80 -11.18 0.81
C LEU A 339 12.71 -11.64 -0.66
N ASN A 340 11.99 -12.74 -0.91
CA ASN A 340 11.94 -13.36 -2.24
C ASN A 340 10.55 -13.40 -2.89
N VAL A 341 9.51 -12.98 -2.19
CA VAL A 341 8.13 -12.98 -2.71
C VAL A 341 7.44 -11.67 -2.39
N LEU A 342 6.94 -10.96 -3.41
CA LEU A 342 5.97 -9.88 -3.24
C LEU A 342 4.56 -10.45 -3.41
N HIS A 343 3.77 -10.46 -2.32
CA HIS A 343 2.34 -10.70 -2.40
C HIS A 343 1.66 -9.37 -2.76
N PHE A 344 1.37 -9.19 -4.04
CA PHE A 344 0.87 -7.93 -4.56
C PHE A 344 -0.66 -7.99 -4.68
N HIS A 345 -1.35 -7.34 -3.74
CA HIS A 345 -2.81 -7.27 -3.67
C HIS A 345 -3.31 -6.11 -4.53
N LEU A 346 -3.71 -6.42 -5.77
CA LEU A 346 -4.03 -5.43 -6.81
C LEU A 346 -5.50 -5.03 -6.85
N ILE A 347 -6.39 -5.88 -6.34
CA ILE A 347 -7.84 -5.69 -6.43
C ILE A 347 -8.50 -6.06 -5.12
N ASP A 348 -9.51 -5.28 -4.74
CA ASP A 348 -10.42 -5.53 -3.62
C ASP A 348 -11.71 -4.73 -3.86
N ASP A 349 -12.66 -4.75 -2.94
CA ASP A 349 -13.94 -4.02 -3.06
C ASP A 349 -13.73 -2.50 -3.24
N GLU A 350 -12.68 -1.93 -2.62
CA GLU A 350 -12.37 -0.50 -2.67
C GLU A 350 -11.60 -0.07 -3.91
N GLY A 351 -11.05 -0.99 -4.69
CA GLY A 351 -10.23 -0.59 -5.82
C GLY A 351 -9.79 -1.70 -6.75
N TRP A 352 -9.76 -1.37 -8.02
CA TRP A 352 -9.25 -2.20 -9.10
C TRP A 352 -8.06 -1.51 -9.75
N ARG A 353 -6.87 -2.15 -9.75
CA ARG A 353 -5.60 -1.55 -10.22
C ARG A 353 -5.05 -2.20 -11.49
N ILE A 354 -5.87 -3.00 -12.17
CA ILE A 354 -5.53 -3.66 -13.42
C ILE A 354 -6.36 -3.04 -14.53
N GLU A 355 -5.72 -2.55 -15.58
CA GLU A 355 -6.40 -2.11 -16.79
C GLU A 355 -6.95 -3.33 -17.53
N ILE A 356 -8.21 -3.29 -17.91
CA ILE A 356 -8.87 -4.32 -18.73
C ILE A 356 -9.10 -3.70 -20.10
N ALA A 357 -8.47 -4.28 -21.13
CA ALA A 357 -8.62 -3.86 -22.52
C ALA A 357 -9.96 -4.32 -23.12
#